data_0e48c099022c7efe4932d523323c0493
#
_entry.id   0e48c099022c7efe4932d523323c0493
#
_cell.length_a   1.000
_cell.length_b   1.000
_cell.length_c   1.000
_cell.angle_alpha   90.00
_cell.angle_beta   90.00
_cell.angle_gamma   90.00
#
_symmetry.space_group_name_H-M   'P 1'
#
loop_
_entity.id
_entity.type
_entity.pdbx_description
1 polymer ?
#
loop_
_entity_poly.entity_id
_entity_poly.type
_entity_poly.pdbx_seq_one_letter_code
_entity_poly.pdbx_strand_id
1 'polypeptide(L)'
;MNVEIRKAEATDAAFIAVSILDAVGLPEPSDEMLQCTTELCKRDDVLYSWRNTLIAYADGQPAGSITAYEGKHYTEMKTITFELVKQATGNDFTRMEPETLPGEYYLDSLSVRPQFRRLGIGRQLMEAAIGEAIHTDATTTTLACDPANVKARHLYETLGFEHRSDMFIFGGNYLKMVKDIENNKA
;
A
#
# COMPACT_ATOMS: atom_id res chain seq x y z
N MET A 1 20.14 -11.10 11.09
CA MET A 1 18.71 -11.01 10.74
C MET A 1 18.56 -11.37 9.27
N ASN A 2 17.85 -12.43 8.99
CA ASN A 2 17.48 -12.81 7.62
C ASN A 2 16.12 -12.20 7.30
N VAL A 3 16.03 -11.47 6.16
CA VAL A 3 14.76 -10.88 5.69
C VAL A 3 14.35 -11.60 4.41
N GLU A 4 13.14 -12.14 4.41
CA GLU A 4 12.52 -12.78 3.25
C GLU A 4 11.25 -12.02 2.90
N ILE A 5 11.02 -11.75 1.60
CA ILE A 5 9.80 -11.12 1.11
C ILE A 5 9.06 -12.11 0.22
N ARG A 6 7.77 -12.30 0.48
CA ARG A 6 6.91 -13.15 -0.34
C ARG A 6 5.56 -12.50 -0.63
N LYS A 7 4.86 -13.01 -1.62
CA LYS A 7 3.45 -12.68 -1.82
C LYS A 7 2.62 -13.19 -0.64
N ALA A 8 1.64 -12.41 -0.25
CA ALA A 8 0.73 -12.81 0.80
C ALA A 8 -0.22 -13.92 0.33
N GLU A 9 -0.80 -14.61 1.28
CA GLU A 9 -1.85 -15.61 1.11
C GLU A 9 -3.11 -15.17 1.87
N ALA A 10 -4.26 -15.77 1.58
CA ALA A 10 -5.51 -15.43 2.26
C ALA A 10 -5.44 -15.61 3.80
N THR A 11 -4.58 -16.52 4.26
CA THR A 11 -4.30 -16.76 5.69
C THR A 11 -3.58 -15.61 6.37
N ASP A 12 -2.94 -14.71 5.62
CA ASP A 12 -2.23 -13.54 6.13
C ASP A 12 -3.17 -12.33 6.38
N ALA A 13 -4.45 -12.43 6.04
CA ALA A 13 -5.40 -11.31 6.05
C ALA A 13 -5.43 -10.54 7.37
N ALA A 14 -5.33 -11.21 8.52
CA ALA A 14 -5.29 -10.54 9.82
C ALA A 14 -4.02 -9.69 10.01
N PHE A 15 -2.87 -10.17 9.53
CA PHE A 15 -1.63 -9.39 9.56
C PHE A 15 -1.69 -8.19 8.60
N ILE A 16 -2.25 -8.38 7.42
CA ILE A 16 -2.45 -7.32 6.41
C ILE A 16 -3.35 -6.24 6.98
N ALA A 17 -4.47 -6.61 7.62
CA ALA A 17 -5.41 -5.67 8.23
C ALA A 17 -4.73 -4.76 9.27
N VAL A 18 -3.94 -5.34 10.18
CA VAL A 18 -3.14 -4.56 11.15
C VAL A 18 -2.20 -3.59 10.45
N SER A 19 -1.52 -4.05 9.38
CA SER A 19 -0.56 -3.23 8.64
C SER A 19 -1.22 -2.08 7.91
N ILE A 20 -2.38 -2.29 7.29
CA ILE A 20 -3.16 -1.24 6.61
C ILE A 20 -3.64 -0.21 7.63
N LEU A 21 -4.21 -0.64 8.75
CA LEU A 21 -4.69 0.26 9.80
C LEU A 21 -3.54 1.10 10.39
N ASP A 22 -2.36 0.52 10.61
CA ASP A 22 -1.16 1.29 11.02
C ASP A 22 -0.74 2.30 9.93
N ALA A 23 -0.76 1.92 8.65
CA ALA A 23 -0.39 2.80 7.55
C ALA A 23 -1.33 4.01 7.40
N VAL A 24 -2.63 3.84 7.68
CA VAL A 24 -3.61 4.95 7.65
C VAL A 24 -3.71 5.70 8.99
N GLY A 25 -2.78 5.48 9.90
CA GLY A 25 -2.70 6.22 11.17
C GLY A 25 -3.61 5.72 12.29
N LEU A 26 -4.07 4.48 12.23
CA LEU A 26 -4.91 3.81 13.23
C LEU A 26 -4.18 2.58 13.83
N PRO A 27 -3.07 2.78 14.56
CA PRO A 27 -2.26 1.67 15.07
C PRO A 27 -2.93 0.88 16.21
N GLU A 28 -3.96 1.45 16.84
CA GLU A 28 -4.74 0.83 17.91
C GLU A 28 -6.24 0.81 17.53
N PRO A 29 -6.63 0.00 16.53
CA PRO A 29 -8.02 -0.07 16.08
C PRO A 29 -8.90 -0.79 17.11
N SER A 30 -10.21 -0.53 17.09
CA SER A 30 -11.16 -1.36 17.82
C SER A 30 -11.20 -2.78 17.25
N ASP A 31 -11.61 -3.76 18.09
CA ASP A 31 -11.76 -5.16 17.65
C ASP A 31 -12.71 -5.28 16.45
N GLU A 32 -13.80 -4.51 16.44
CA GLU A 32 -14.76 -4.48 15.34
C GLU A 32 -14.12 -3.97 14.03
N MET A 33 -13.33 -2.89 14.11
CA MET A 33 -12.63 -2.34 12.95
C MET A 33 -11.57 -3.32 12.42
N LEU A 34 -10.81 -3.94 13.32
CA LEU A 34 -9.82 -4.95 12.95
C LEU A 34 -10.47 -6.16 12.29
N GLN A 35 -11.59 -6.66 12.84
CA GLN A 35 -12.33 -7.76 12.26
C GLN A 35 -12.86 -7.40 10.87
N CYS A 36 -13.48 -6.23 10.71
CA CYS A 36 -14.02 -5.77 9.44
C CYS A 36 -12.91 -5.63 8.39
N THR A 37 -11.78 -5.02 8.73
CA THR A 37 -10.63 -4.88 7.83
C THR A 37 -10.03 -6.25 7.49
N THR A 38 -10.00 -7.19 8.43
CA THR A 38 -9.55 -8.56 8.18
C THR A 38 -10.43 -9.27 7.14
N GLU A 39 -11.76 -9.17 7.26
CA GLU A 39 -12.68 -9.75 6.28
C GLU A 39 -12.54 -9.10 4.89
N LEU A 40 -12.29 -7.78 4.86
CA LEU A 40 -11.97 -7.07 3.62
C LEU A 40 -10.69 -7.64 2.97
N CYS A 41 -9.62 -7.82 3.74
CA CYS A 41 -8.33 -8.32 3.24
C CYS A 41 -8.38 -9.78 2.72
N LYS A 42 -9.36 -10.59 3.14
CA LYS A 42 -9.58 -11.95 2.62
C LYS A 42 -10.13 -11.98 1.19
N ARG A 43 -10.70 -10.89 0.72
CA ARG A 43 -11.28 -10.78 -0.62
C ARG A 43 -10.18 -10.65 -1.67
N ASP A 44 -10.52 -10.98 -2.91
CA ASP A 44 -9.61 -10.87 -4.07
C ASP A 44 -9.97 -9.73 -5.05
N ASP A 45 -11.08 -9.04 -4.79
CA ASP A 45 -11.67 -8.00 -5.64
C ASP A 45 -11.63 -6.59 -5.03
N VAL A 46 -10.79 -6.35 -4.04
CA VAL A 46 -10.67 -5.08 -3.29
C VAL A 46 -9.24 -4.53 -3.35
N LEU A 47 -9.07 -3.23 -3.05
CA LEU A 47 -7.75 -2.60 -2.99
C LEU A 47 -6.83 -3.29 -1.99
N TYR A 48 -7.32 -3.57 -0.79
CA TYR A 48 -6.58 -4.14 0.34
C TYR A 48 -6.53 -5.67 0.34
N SER A 49 -6.70 -6.30 -0.83
CA SER A 49 -6.63 -7.74 -1.02
C SER A 49 -5.27 -8.32 -0.63
N TRP A 50 -5.26 -9.52 -0.06
CA TRP A 50 -4.04 -10.30 0.10
C TRP A 50 -3.29 -10.51 -1.23
N ARG A 51 -4.00 -10.56 -2.38
CA ARG A 51 -3.40 -10.70 -3.72
C ARG A 51 -2.52 -9.51 -4.11
N ASN A 52 -2.82 -8.33 -3.57
CA ASN A 52 -2.12 -7.10 -3.82
C ASN A 52 -0.99 -6.83 -2.82
N THR A 53 -0.65 -7.80 -1.94
CA THR A 53 0.21 -7.54 -0.80
C THR A 53 1.47 -8.41 -0.82
N LEU A 54 2.62 -7.77 -0.54
CA LEU A 54 3.88 -8.43 -0.20
C LEU A 54 4.10 -8.33 1.30
N ILE A 55 4.62 -9.40 1.90
CA ILE A 55 4.96 -9.45 3.34
C ILE A 55 6.44 -9.72 3.50
N ALA A 56 7.09 -8.95 4.35
CA ALA A 56 8.45 -9.19 4.81
C ALA A 56 8.44 -9.99 6.11
N TYR A 57 9.22 -11.04 6.15
CA TYR A 57 9.53 -11.84 7.33
C TYR A 57 10.94 -11.56 7.79
N ALA A 58 11.13 -11.32 9.07
CA ALA A 58 12.45 -11.18 9.70
C ALA A 58 12.66 -12.36 10.67
N ASP A 59 13.64 -13.19 10.40
CA ASP A 59 13.91 -14.42 11.14
C ASP A 59 12.64 -15.27 11.37
N GLY A 60 11.83 -15.42 10.32
CA GLY A 60 10.58 -16.19 10.29
C GLY A 60 9.35 -15.51 10.93
N GLN A 61 9.47 -14.27 11.41
CA GLN A 61 8.36 -13.51 11.97
C GLN A 61 7.87 -12.44 10.98
N PRO A 62 6.55 -12.25 10.78
CA PRO A 62 6.03 -11.21 9.91
C PRO A 62 6.38 -9.84 10.48
N ALA A 63 7.12 -9.04 9.71
CA ALA A 63 7.76 -7.80 10.14
C ALA A 63 7.15 -6.54 9.52
N GLY A 64 6.56 -6.66 8.33
CA GLY A 64 5.91 -5.54 7.64
C GLY A 64 5.26 -6.00 6.34
N SER A 65 4.47 -5.13 5.73
CA SER A 65 3.87 -5.39 4.43
C SER A 65 3.77 -4.13 3.57
N ILE A 66 3.60 -4.34 2.28
CA ILE A 66 3.24 -3.31 1.31
C ILE A 66 2.11 -3.83 0.43
N THR A 67 1.05 -3.04 0.27
CA THR A 67 -0.02 -3.28 -0.68
C THR A 67 0.25 -2.46 -1.94
N ALA A 68 0.20 -3.09 -3.11
CA ALA A 68 0.48 -2.44 -4.37
C ALA A 68 -0.29 -3.10 -5.52
N TYR A 69 -0.71 -2.31 -6.52
CA TYR A 69 -1.54 -2.80 -7.63
C TYR A 69 -1.46 -1.88 -8.87
N GLU A 70 -1.88 -2.43 -10.01
CA GLU A 70 -1.98 -1.66 -11.25
C GLU A 70 -3.19 -0.72 -11.23
N GLY A 71 -2.98 0.54 -11.60
CA GLY A 71 -4.03 1.57 -11.67
C GLY A 71 -5.16 1.25 -12.65
N LYS A 72 -4.93 0.39 -13.65
CA LYS A 72 -6.00 -0.05 -14.57
C LYS A 72 -7.16 -0.78 -13.88
N HIS A 73 -6.92 -1.42 -12.73
CA HIS A 73 -7.93 -2.13 -11.94
C HIS A 73 -8.50 -1.30 -10.78
N TYR A 74 -7.94 -0.11 -10.55
CA TYR A 74 -8.25 0.71 -9.39
C TYR A 74 -9.73 1.06 -9.25
N THR A 75 -10.36 1.54 -10.32
CA THR A 75 -11.75 2.03 -10.26
C THR A 75 -12.74 0.97 -9.81
N GLU A 76 -12.59 -0.26 -10.29
CA GLU A 76 -13.44 -1.38 -9.91
C GLU A 76 -13.19 -1.78 -8.45
N MET A 77 -11.94 -2.02 -8.07
CA MET A 77 -11.57 -2.39 -6.70
C MET A 77 -11.93 -1.28 -5.70
N LYS A 78 -11.72 0.00 -6.06
CA LYS A 78 -12.08 1.16 -5.24
C LYS A 78 -13.57 1.16 -4.91
N THR A 79 -14.42 0.97 -5.93
CA THR A 79 -15.87 0.99 -5.74
C THR A 79 -16.30 -0.06 -4.72
N ILE A 80 -15.82 -1.31 -4.88
CA ILE A 80 -16.14 -2.39 -3.95
C ILE A 80 -15.58 -2.09 -2.55
N THR A 81 -14.31 -1.67 -2.47
CA THR A 81 -13.64 -1.40 -1.20
C THR A 81 -14.38 -0.34 -0.39
N PHE A 82 -14.67 0.82 -0.99
CA PHE A 82 -15.23 1.94 -0.25
C PHE A 82 -16.73 1.81 0.01
N GLU A 83 -17.47 1.04 -0.78
CA GLU A 83 -18.84 0.65 -0.40
C GLU A 83 -18.83 -0.25 0.85
N LEU A 84 -17.92 -1.21 0.95
CA LEU A 84 -17.78 -2.06 2.14
C LEU A 84 -17.32 -1.25 3.36
N VAL A 85 -16.34 -0.35 3.20
CA VAL A 85 -15.89 0.56 4.27
C VAL A 85 -17.05 1.43 4.75
N LYS A 86 -17.83 2.01 3.81
CA LYS A 86 -18.99 2.83 4.15
C LYS A 86 -20.05 2.06 4.94
N GLN A 87 -20.34 0.83 4.53
CA GLN A 87 -21.29 -0.03 5.25
C GLN A 87 -20.83 -0.36 6.67
N ALA A 88 -19.52 -0.59 6.85
CA ALA A 88 -18.94 -1.00 8.11
C ALA A 88 -18.70 0.17 9.09
N THR A 89 -18.30 1.34 8.58
CA THR A 89 -17.82 2.45 9.43
C THR A 89 -18.68 3.72 9.33
N GLY A 90 -19.55 3.81 8.32
CA GLY A 90 -20.30 5.03 8.00
C GLY A 90 -19.46 6.08 7.22
N ASN A 91 -18.16 5.91 7.08
CA ASN A 91 -17.30 6.82 6.32
C ASN A 91 -17.45 6.59 4.82
N ASP A 92 -17.81 7.63 4.07
CA ASP A 92 -18.05 7.56 2.63
C ASP A 92 -16.87 8.13 1.83
N PHE A 93 -16.04 7.24 1.27
CA PHE A 93 -14.94 7.57 0.36
C PHE A 93 -15.25 7.25 -1.10
N THR A 94 -16.49 6.84 -1.43
CA THR A 94 -16.87 6.40 -2.78
C THR A 94 -16.67 7.47 -3.85
N ARG A 95 -16.82 8.75 -3.45
CA ARG A 95 -16.66 9.93 -4.33
C ARG A 95 -15.28 10.58 -4.27
N MET A 96 -14.34 9.99 -3.53
CA MET A 96 -12.96 10.49 -3.45
C MET A 96 -12.31 10.44 -4.84
N GLU A 97 -11.47 11.44 -5.14
CA GLU A 97 -10.67 11.46 -6.36
C GLU A 97 -9.80 10.20 -6.45
N PRO A 98 -9.52 9.72 -7.67
CA PRO A 98 -8.66 8.54 -7.86
C PRO A 98 -7.25 8.79 -7.33
N GLU A 99 -6.72 7.84 -6.56
CA GLU A 99 -5.33 7.86 -6.09
C GLU A 99 -4.35 7.49 -7.21
N THR A 100 -4.81 6.69 -8.16
CA THR A 100 -3.99 6.20 -9.28
C THR A 100 -4.80 6.08 -10.56
N LEU A 101 -4.10 6.05 -11.70
CA LEU A 101 -4.67 6.01 -13.04
C LEU A 101 -4.12 4.81 -13.82
N PRO A 102 -4.80 4.39 -14.92
CA PRO A 102 -4.23 3.42 -15.86
C PRO A 102 -2.84 3.84 -16.35
N GLY A 103 -1.90 2.90 -16.38
CA GLY A 103 -0.50 3.16 -16.72
C GLY A 103 0.41 3.40 -15.50
N GLU A 104 -0.17 3.49 -14.30
CA GLU A 104 0.55 3.58 -13.04
C GLU A 104 0.52 2.24 -12.29
N TYR A 105 1.59 1.93 -11.56
CA TYR A 105 1.62 0.90 -10.52
C TYR A 105 1.66 1.62 -9.17
N TYR A 106 0.59 1.50 -8.40
CA TYR A 106 0.39 2.27 -7.18
C TYR A 106 0.87 1.50 -5.95
N LEU A 107 1.73 2.14 -5.18
CA LEU A 107 2.22 1.65 -3.89
C LEU A 107 1.36 2.29 -2.79
N ASP A 108 0.37 1.56 -2.31
CA ASP A 108 -0.69 2.05 -1.44
C ASP A 108 -0.23 2.13 0.03
N SER A 109 -0.18 1.01 0.69
CA SER A 109 0.01 0.95 2.14
C SER A 109 1.30 0.25 2.51
N LEU A 110 2.26 0.99 3.08
CA LEU A 110 3.52 0.46 3.62
C LEU A 110 3.52 0.57 5.14
N SER A 111 3.64 -0.56 5.83
CA SER A 111 3.84 -0.59 7.28
C SER A 111 4.94 -1.56 7.68
N VAL A 112 5.72 -1.19 8.69
CA VAL A 112 6.72 -2.03 9.35
C VAL A 112 6.46 -1.99 10.86
N ARG A 113 6.31 -3.15 11.48
CA ARG A 113 6.08 -3.28 12.93
C ARG A 113 7.15 -2.54 13.72
N PRO A 114 6.81 -1.86 14.84
CA PRO A 114 7.72 -1.00 15.58
C PRO A 114 9.07 -1.64 15.94
N GLN A 115 9.06 -2.91 16.37
CA GLN A 115 10.28 -3.65 16.74
C GLN A 115 11.20 -3.98 15.57
N PHE A 116 10.71 -3.88 14.33
CA PHE A 116 11.49 -4.15 13.10
C PHE A 116 11.78 -2.88 12.29
N ARG A 117 11.40 -1.70 12.81
CA ARG A 117 11.69 -0.42 12.14
C ARG A 117 13.19 -0.11 12.19
N ARG A 118 13.68 0.70 11.24
CA ARG A 118 15.08 1.13 11.10
C ARG A 118 16.08 0.01 10.77
N LEU A 119 15.59 -1.16 10.35
CA LEU A 119 16.38 -2.30 9.90
C LEU A 119 16.39 -2.46 8.37
N GLY A 120 15.94 -1.45 7.63
CA GLY A 120 15.91 -1.46 6.16
C GLY A 120 14.73 -2.21 5.54
N ILE A 121 13.82 -2.81 6.33
CA ILE A 121 12.71 -3.63 5.83
C ILE A 121 11.76 -2.83 4.94
N GLY A 122 11.41 -1.58 5.32
CA GLY A 122 10.55 -0.74 4.50
C GLY A 122 11.16 -0.46 3.11
N ARG A 123 12.46 -0.26 3.02
CA ARG A 123 13.18 -0.11 1.74
C ARG A 123 13.07 -1.40 0.91
N GLN A 124 13.33 -2.55 1.51
CA GLN A 124 13.27 -3.83 0.80
C GLN A 124 11.86 -4.15 0.29
N LEU A 125 10.81 -3.83 1.06
CA LEU A 125 9.42 -3.96 0.61
C LEU A 125 9.12 -3.05 -0.59
N MET A 126 9.56 -1.79 -0.54
CA MET A 126 9.41 -0.85 -1.65
C MET A 126 10.14 -1.35 -2.91
N GLU A 127 11.39 -1.78 -2.76
CA GLU A 127 12.20 -2.31 -3.88
C GLU A 127 11.55 -3.57 -4.49
N ALA A 128 11.00 -4.46 -3.66
CA ALA A 128 10.26 -5.64 -4.13
C ALA A 128 9.00 -5.25 -4.90
N ALA A 129 8.21 -4.31 -4.40
CA ALA A 129 7.00 -3.85 -5.08
C ALA A 129 7.31 -3.09 -6.40
N ILE A 130 8.38 -2.29 -6.44
CA ILE A 130 8.88 -1.67 -7.68
C ILE A 130 9.32 -2.76 -8.67
N GLY A 131 9.94 -3.84 -8.19
CA GLY A 131 10.30 -4.99 -9.01
C GLY A 131 9.10 -5.69 -9.64
N GLU A 132 7.98 -5.82 -8.92
CA GLU A 132 6.72 -6.36 -9.48
C GLU A 132 6.18 -5.45 -10.61
N ALA A 133 6.30 -4.12 -10.46
CA ALA A 133 5.81 -3.16 -11.46
C ALA A 133 6.46 -3.36 -12.84
N ILE A 134 7.71 -3.80 -12.91
CA ILE A 134 8.44 -4.05 -14.16
C ILE A 134 7.76 -5.15 -15.01
N HIS A 135 7.03 -6.04 -14.37
CA HIS A 135 6.33 -7.16 -15.02
C HIS A 135 4.90 -6.81 -15.44
N THR A 136 4.50 -5.54 -15.31
CA THR A 136 3.17 -5.03 -15.68
C THR A 136 3.25 -4.14 -16.93
N ASP A 137 2.09 -3.60 -17.36
CA ASP A 137 2.02 -2.60 -18.41
C ASP A 137 2.20 -1.17 -17.91
N ALA A 138 2.46 -0.98 -16.61
CA ALA A 138 2.68 0.34 -16.04
C ALA A 138 3.99 0.97 -16.55
N THR A 139 3.95 2.27 -16.73
CA THR A 139 5.12 3.07 -17.13
C THR A 139 5.74 3.82 -15.96
N THR A 140 4.98 3.95 -14.87
CA THR A 140 5.42 4.63 -13.64
C THR A 140 4.96 3.86 -12.41
N THR A 141 5.76 3.93 -11.35
CA THR A 141 5.31 3.65 -9.98
C THR A 141 4.92 4.94 -9.28
N THR A 142 3.81 4.91 -8.55
CA THR A 142 3.28 6.11 -7.88
C THR A 142 2.88 5.80 -6.44
N LEU A 143 2.86 6.82 -5.60
CA LEU A 143 2.37 6.73 -4.22
C LEU A 143 1.89 8.09 -3.71
N ALA A 144 1.06 8.08 -2.67
CA ALA A 144 0.68 9.25 -1.91
C ALA A 144 1.57 9.37 -0.65
N CYS A 145 2.16 10.55 -0.44
CA CYS A 145 2.99 10.83 0.71
C CYS A 145 2.38 11.97 1.54
N ASP A 146 2.15 11.75 2.82
CA ASP A 146 1.80 12.83 3.75
C ASP A 146 2.96 13.84 3.80
N PRO A 147 2.74 15.14 3.50
CA PRO A 147 3.77 16.17 3.56
C PRO A 147 4.46 16.26 4.94
N ALA A 148 3.76 15.93 6.02
CA ALA A 148 4.30 15.93 7.37
C ALA A 148 5.21 14.72 7.67
N ASN A 149 5.11 13.64 6.88
CA ASN A 149 5.92 12.44 7.07
C ASN A 149 7.28 12.55 6.36
N VAL A 150 8.14 13.43 6.91
CA VAL A 150 9.48 13.71 6.35
C VAL A 150 10.34 12.44 6.22
N LYS A 151 10.17 11.46 7.12
CA LYS A 151 10.96 10.21 7.08
C LYS A 151 10.55 9.32 5.90
N ALA A 152 9.26 9.17 5.66
CA ALA A 152 8.75 8.42 4.53
C ALA A 152 9.14 9.11 3.22
N ARG A 153 8.95 10.44 3.14
CA ARG A 153 9.34 11.24 2.00
C ARG A 153 10.82 11.04 1.64
N HIS A 154 11.72 11.13 2.63
CA HIS A 154 13.16 10.92 2.42
C HIS A 154 13.44 9.49 1.89
N LEU A 155 12.77 8.45 2.42
CA LEU A 155 12.89 7.09 1.89
C LEU A 155 12.50 7.04 0.42
N TYR A 156 11.36 7.63 0.04
CA TYR A 156 10.87 7.64 -1.34
C TYR A 156 11.82 8.38 -2.29
N GLU A 157 12.31 9.54 -1.88
CA GLU A 157 13.31 10.32 -2.64
C GLU A 157 14.62 9.52 -2.86
N THR A 158 15.09 8.77 -1.84
CA THR A 158 16.28 7.90 -2.00
C THR A 158 16.05 6.69 -2.90
N LEU A 159 14.80 6.34 -3.17
CA LEU A 159 14.40 5.29 -4.13
C LEU A 159 14.14 5.85 -5.52
N GLY A 160 14.30 7.16 -5.72
CA GLY A 160 14.15 7.84 -7.00
C GLY A 160 12.72 8.30 -7.30
N PHE A 161 11.86 8.40 -6.29
CA PHE A 161 10.56 9.06 -6.45
C PHE A 161 10.72 10.58 -6.39
N GLU A 162 9.98 11.28 -7.23
CA GLU A 162 9.90 12.73 -7.29
C GLU A 162 8.48 13.22 -7.06
N HIS A 163 8.28 14.34 -6.39
CA HIS A 163 6.99 14.99 -6.27
C HIS A 163 6.57 15.53 -7.66
N ARG A 164 5.41 15.10 -8.15
CA ARG A 164 4.87 15.51 -9.47
C ARG A 164 3.63 16.40 -9.35
N SER A 165 2.78 16.18 -8.37
CA SER A 165 1.56 16.96 -8.13
C SER A 165 1.05 16.79 -6.70
N ASP A 166 0.12 17.64 -6.31
CA ASP A 166 -0.64 17.46 -5.08
C ASP A 166 -1.93 16.69 -5.37
N MET A 167 -2.44 16.02 -4.35
CA MET A 167 -3.70 15.30 -4.41
C MET A 167 -4.48 15.50 -3.10
N PHE A 168 -5.81 15.53 -3.21
CA PHE A 168 -6.69 15.63 -2.05
C PHE A 168 -7.46 14.33 -1.87
N ILE A 169 -7.05 13.52 -0.91
CA ILE A 169 -7.64 12.21 -0.62
C ILE A 169 -7.88 12.07 0.88
N PHE A 170 -8.89 11.29 1.28
CA PHE A 170 -9.25 11.05 2.70
C PHE A 170 -9.42 12.34 3.53
N GLY A 171 -9.79 13.46 2.89
CA GLY A 171 -9.95 14.76 3.54
C GLY A 171 -8.64 15.49 3.85
N GLY A 172 -7.51 15.05 3.32
CA GLY A 172 -6.19 15.66 3.50
C GLY A 172 -5.44 15.92 2.20
N ASN A 173 -4.43 16.79 2.27
CA ASN A 173 -3.52 17.06 1.17
C ASN A 173 -2.34 16.09 1.23
N TYR A 174 -2.02 15.48 0.10
CA TYR A 174 -0.90 14.56 -0.06
C TYR A 174 -0.04 14.96 -1.26
N LEU A 175 1.23 14.58 -1.23
CA LEU A 175 2.13 14.69 -2.37
C LEU A 175 2.00 13.42 -3.21
N LYS A 176 1.64 13.53 -4.49
CA LYS A 176 1.78 12.43 -5.44
C LYS A 176 3.25 12.35 -5.84
N MET A 177 3.89 11.27 -5.42
CA MET A 177 5.26 10.98 -5.78
C MET A 177 5.31 9.92 -6.87
N VAL A 178 6.18 10.11 -7.85
CA VAL A 178 6.24 9.30 -9.07
C VAL A 178 7.69 8.90 -9.34
N LYS A 179 7.87 7.66 -9.77
CA LYS A 179 9.12 7.11 -10.28
C LYS A 179 8.84 6.45 -11.63
N ASP A 180 9.56 6.85 -12.66
CA ASP A 180 9.47 6.22 -13.99
C ASP A 180 10.03 4.78 -13.92
N ILE A 181 9.35 3.83 -14.57
CA ILE A 181 9.83 2.46 -14.71
C ILE A 181 10.77 2.42 -15.91
N GLU A 182 12.06 2.16 -15.67
CA GLU A 182 13.01 1.90 -16.75
C GLU A 182 12.65 0.58 -17.42
N ASN A 183 11.95 0.67 -18.57
CA ASN A 183 11.67 -0.49 -19.39
C ASN A 183 12.95 -0.95 -20.08
N ASN A 184 13.71 -1.85 -19.47
CA ASN A 184 14.69 -2.68 -20.15
C ASN A 184 13.97 -3.71 -21.06
N LYS A 185 13.08 -3.23 -21.94
CA LYS A 185 12.59 -4.03 -23.07
C LYS A 185 13.65 -3.94 -24.17
N ALA A 186 14.73 -4.73 -24.01
CA ALA A 186 15.62 -5.07 -25.12
C ALA A 186 15.04 -6.26 -25.89
#